data_356dfe91ad05b1c3df3152050847e16e
#
_entry.id   356dfe91ad05b1c3df3152050847e16e
#
_cell.length_a   1.000
_cell.length_b   1.000
_cell.length_c   1.000
_cell.angle_alpha   90.00
_cell.angle_beta   90.00
_cell.angle_gamma   90.00
#
_symmetry.space_group_name_H-M   'P 1'
#
loop_
_entity.id
_entity.type
_entity.pdbx_description
1 polymer ?
#
loop_
_entity_poly.entity_id
_entity_poly.type
_entity_poly.pdbx_seq_one_letter_code
_entity_poly.pdbx_strand_id
1 'polypeptide(L)'
;MSFLPDSGGLSVEGARLTLGGTPILRDVSLSVARGEFVALLGPSGCGKTTLMRVIAGIQSADAGTVRIGGREVTGLHPAERDVAMVFQSYALYPHLTAAQNIAVPLTMRRLSAWQRMPLLGGLLPGSRAARAAIAQDVARIAEPLGLGPLLARKPGQLSGGQRQRVALARAVVREPAAFLLDEPLSNLDAALRVTTRREIVEIHRRVGAATLYVTHDQSEALTMADRVAVMQAGEILQFAPPEEIYREPVDLRVARFIGSPRINVLEAVADDQGQLWLEGRAVPLHAAKPGPLTLAIRPEDLRLDAQGFEARVEHAEFLGDHALVHLRLGQAALILRAPADLHARTGEVMRLGFDPTRALLFGADGRRVAAHQREPARA
;
A
#
# COMPACT_ATOMS: atom_id res chain seq x y z
N MET A 1 -5.30 -10.59 19.12
CA MET A 1 -6.58 -10.18 18.49
C MET A 1 -7.10 -11.35 17.71
N SER A 2 -8.28 -11.88 18.05
CA SER A 2 -8.92 -12.98 17.33
C SER A 2 -9.47 -12.43 16.02
N PHE A 3 -8.85 -12.77 14.90
CA PHE A 3 -9.36 -12.51 13.57
C PHE A 3 -10.55 -13.46 13.33
N LEU A 4 -11.77 -13.02 13.62
CA LEU A 4 -12.94 -13.72 13.11
C LEU A 4 -13.00 -13.43 11.60
N PRO A 5 -12.93 -14.45 10.72
CA PRO A 5 -13.07 -14.25 9.30
C PRO A 5 -14.51 -13.83 9.02
N ASP A 6 -14.66 -12.63 8.48
CA ASP A 6 -15.93 -12.22 7.88
C ASP A 6 -16.26 -13.18 6.74
N SER A 7 -17.49 -13.70 6.71
CA SER A 7 -17.92 -14.85 5.91
C SER A 7 -17.92 -14.65 4.38
N GLY A 8 -17.14 -13.71 3.84
CA GLY A 8 -17.11 -13.42 2.40
C GLY A 8 -15.86 -12.76 1.87
N GLY A 9 -14.83 -12.50 2.70
CA GLY A 9 -13.62 -11.78 2.32
C GLY A 9 -12.44 -12.70 1.94
N LEU A 10 -11.23 -12.12 2.06
CA LEU A 10 -9.94 -12.79 1.92
C LEU A 10 -9.24 -12.84 3.27
N SER A 11 -8.71 -13.99 3.68
CA SER A 11 -7.81 -14.08 4.84
C SER A 11 -6.59 -14.94 4.54
N VAL A 12 -5.49 -14.56 5.17
CA VAL A 12 -4.24 -15.32 5.23
C VAL A 12 -3.87 -15.44 6.71
N GLU A 13 -3.56 -16.62 7.18
CA GLU A 13 -3.20 -16.89 8.56
C GLU A 13 -1.87 -17.64 8.62
N GLY A 14 -0.87 -17.05 9.29
CA GLY A 14 0.41 -17.69 9.57
C GLY A 14 1.22 -18.09 8.34
N ALA A 15 1.12 -17.36 7.22
CA ALA A 15 1.82 -17.72 5.99
C ALA A 15 3.34 -17.63 6.18
N ARG A 16 4.03 -18.75 5.89
CA ARG A 16 5.48 -18.85 5.90
C ARG A 16 5.98 -19.38 4.58
N LEU A 17 7.07 -18.82 4.09
CA LEU A 17 7.69 -19.28 2.83
C LEU A 17 9.17 -19.00 2.84
N THR A 18 9.96 -20.03 2.53
CA THR A 18 11.42 -19.98 2.36
C THR A 18 11.76 -20.29 0.92
N LEU A 19 12.54 -19.46 0.26
CA LEU A 19 13.03 -19.69 -1.10
C LEU A 19 14.55 -19.72 -1.10
N GLY A 20 15.14 -20.80 -1.59
CA GLY A 20 16.59 -20.97 -1.65
C GLY A 20 17.28 -20.79 -0.28
N GLY A 21 16.64 -21.25 0.80
CA GLY A 21 17.15 -21.08 2.18
C GLY A 21 16.90 -19.71 2.80
N THR A 22 16.34 -18.74 2.06
CA THR A 22 16.03 -17.40 2.58
C THR A 22 14.55 -17.31 2.94
N PRO A 23 14.20 -16.96 4.20
CA PRO A 23 12.82 -16.75 4.61
C PRO A 23 12.26 -15.46 3.98
N ILE A 24 11.26 -15.62 3.11
CA ILE A 24 10.60 -14.52 2.38
C ILE A 24 9.34 -14.07 3.09
N LEU A 25 8.56 -15.01 3.65
CA LEU A 25 7.39 -14.73 4.48
C LEU A 25 7.60 -15.34 5.86
N ARG A 26 7.36 -14.52 6.91
CA ARG A 26 7.63 -14.87 8.30
C ARG A 26 6.37 -14.69 9.14
N ASP A 27 5.50 -15.71 9.12
CA ASP A 27 4.28 -15.74 9.92
C ASP A 27 3.29 -14.60 9.56
N VAL A 28 3.07 -14.40 8.26
CA VAL A 28 2.24 -13.31 7.75
C VAL A 28 0.76 -13.64 7.92
N SER A 29 0.03 -12.77 8.62
CA SER A 29 -1.42 -12.84 8.78
C SER A 29 -2.06 -11.52 8.34
N LEU A 30 -3.14 -11.64 7.54
CA LEU A 30 -3.83 -10.50 6.93
C LEU A 30 -5.30 -10.89 6.69
N SER A 31 -6.22 -9.96 6.91
CA SER A 31 -7.64 -10.14 6.57
C SER A 31 -8.17 -8.94 5.80
N VAL A 32 -8.95 -9.19 4.76
CA VAL A 32 -9.63 -8.18 3.92
C VAL A 32 -11.10 -8.55 3.90
N ALA A 33 -11.96 -7.70 4.41
CA ALA A 33 -13.40 -7.93 4.39
C ALA A 33 -13.96 -7.81 2.96
N ARG A 34 -15.13 -8.35 2.73
CA ARG A 34 -15.82 -8.15 1.45
C ARG A 34 -16.12 -6.67 1.25
N GLY A 35 -15.76 -6.12 0.08
CA GLY A 35 -15.91 -4.71 -0.23
C GLY A 35 -14.90 -3.80 0.47
N GLU A 36 -13.90 -4.34 1.16
CA GLU A 36 -12.80 -3.59 1.74
C GLU A 36 -11.62 -3.47 0.75
N PHE A 37 -10.99 -2.31 0.73
CA PHE A 37 -9.78 -2.02 -0.03
C PHE A 37 -8.58 -1.97 0.91
N VAL A 38 -7.74 -2.98 0.89
CA VAL A 38 -6.51 -3.04 1.69
C VAL A 38 -5.29 -2.81 0.82
N ALA A 39 -4.43 -1.87 1.21
CA ALA A 39 -3.12 -1.69 0.59
C ALA A 39 -2.03 -2.47 1.34
N LEU A 40 -1.24 -3.24 0.62
CA LEU A 40 -0.02 -3.87 1.13
C LEU A 40 1.18 -3.01 0.69
N LEU A 41 1.73 -2.28 1.63
CA LEU A 41 2.76 -1.27 1.43
C LEU A 41 4.10 -1.72 2.03
N GLY A 42 5.21 -1.48 1.36
CA GLY A 42 6.54 -1.80 1.88
C GLY A 42 7.64 -1.63 0.85
N PRO A 43 8.92 -1.65 1.26
CA PRO A 43 10.06 -1.54 0.35
C PRO A 43 10.12 -2.68 -0.66
N SER A 44 10.86 -2.46 -1.75
CA SER A 44 11.09 -3.51 -2.74
C SER A 44 11.77 -4.73 -2.11
N GLY A 45 11.36 -5.92 -2.50
CA GLY A 45 11.92 -7.17 -1.99
C GLY A 45 11.44 -7.62 -0.60
N CYS A 46 10.51 -6.91 0.07
CA CYS A 46 10.03 -7.30 1.39
C CYS A 46 9.03 -8.48 1.41
N GLY A 47 8.63 -9.03 0.25
CA GLY A 47 7.74 -10.20 0.17
C GLY A 47 6.33 -9.94 -0.36
N LYS A 48 5.94 -8.71 -0.70
CA LYS A 48 4.57 -8.34 -1.15
C LYS A 48 4.05 -9.17 -2.32
N THR A 49 4.78 -9.16 -3.43
CA THR A 49 4.44 -9.95 -4.64
C THR A 49 4.43 -11.45 -4.35
N THR A 50 5.31 -11.92 -3.46
CA THR A 50 5.33 -13.32 -3.02
C THR A 50 4.06 -13.67 -2.25
N LEU A 51 3.63 -12.84 -1.30
CA LEU A 51 2.38 -13.02 -0.58
C LEU A 51 1.18 -13.05 -1.54
N MET A 52 1.13 -12.12 -2.50
CA MET A 52 0.11 -12.11 -3.55
C MET A 52 0.08 -13.42 -4.37
N ARG A 53 1.25 -13.94 -4.74
CA ARG A 53 1.36 -15.22 -5.48
C ARG A 53 0.91 -16.40 -4.64
N VAL A 54 1.15 -16.38 -3.32
CA VAL A 54 0.62 -17.39 -2.40
C VAL A 54 -0.90 -17.33 -2.36
N ILE A 55 -1.49 -16.15 -2.22
CA ILE A 55 -2.94 -15.95 -2.22
C ILE A 55 -3.56 -16.41 -3.55
N ALA A 56 -2.95 -16.06 -4.67
CA ALA A 56 -3.40 -16.46 -6.00
C ALA A 56 -3.22 -17.96 -6.30
N GLY A 57 -2.45 -18.71 -5.47
CA GLY A 57 -2.14 -20.12 -5.69
C GLY A 57 -1.06 -20.38 -6.76
N ILE A 58 -0.33 -19.34 -7.15
CA ILE A 58 0.79 -19.43 -8.10
C ILE A 58 2.04 -19.95 -7.39
N GLN A 59 2.17 -19.67 -6.09
CA GLN A 59 3.26 -20.11 -5.22
C GLN A 59 2.66 -20.84 -4.03
N SER A 60 3.19 -22.01 -3.68
CA SER A 60 2.81 -22.70 -2.44
C SER A 60 3.58 -22.11 -1.27
N ALA A 61 2.91 -21.90 -0.14
CA ALA A 61 3.54 -21.56 1.12
C ALA A 61 4.02 -22.84 1.84
N ASP A 62 5.05 -22.72 2.70
CA ASP A 62 5.53 -23.83 3.54
C ASP A 62 4.58 -24.11 4.69
N ALA A 63 3.88 -23.05 5.17
CA ALA A 63 2.86 -23.15 6.22
C ALA A 63 1.86 -22.01 6.09
N GLY A 64 0.74 -22.13 6.81
CA GLY A 64 -0.33 -21.15 6.87
C GLY A 64 -1.54 -21.54 6.02
N THR A 65 -2.61 -20.75 6.19
CA THR A 65 -3.92 -21.02 5.56
C THR A 65 -4.36 -19.79 4.77
N VAL A 66 -4.94 -20.03 3.57
CA VAL A 66 -5.57 -18.99 2.74
C VAL A 66 -7.06 -19.31 2.58
N ARG A 67 -7.93 -18.33 2.86
CA ARG A 67 -9.37 -18.43 2.66
C ARG A 67 -9.87 -17.32 1.75
N ILE A 68 -10.76 -17.64 0.82
CA ILE A 68 -11.39 -16.71 -0.11
C ILE A 68 -12.89 -17.00 -0.17
N GLY A 69 -13.71 -15.97 0.06
CA GLY A 69 -15.17 -16.13 0.07
C GLY A 69 -15.66 -17.14 1.13
N GLY A 70 -14.98 -17.22 2.28
CA GLY A 70 -15.27 -18.17 3.35
C GLY A 70 -14.76 -19.60 3.11
N ARG A 71 -14.23 -19.92 1.92
CA ARG A 71 -13.69 -21.23 1.57
C ARG A 71 -12.19 -21.28 1.74
N GLU A 72 -11.65 -22.34 2.33
CA GLU A 72 -10.22 -22.62 2.33
C GLU A 72 -9.74 -23.02 0.93
N VAL A 73 -8.67 -22.31 0.46
CA VAL A 73 -8.11 -22.47 -0.90
C VAL A 73 -6.63 -22.79 -0.90
N THR A 74 -6.02 -23.06 0.25
CA THR A 74 -4.57 -23.21 0.45
C THR A 74 -3.92 -24.15 -0.56
N GLY A 75 -4.45 -25.37 -0.71
CA GLY A 75 -3.94 -26.41 -1.62
C GLY A 75 -4.52 -26.35 -3.04
N LEU A 76 -5.42 -25.40 -3.35
CA LEU A 76 -6.09 -25.36 -4.64
C LEU A 76 -5.25 -24.70 -5.72
N HIS A 77 -5.39 -25.20 -6.94
CA HIS A 77 -4.78 -24.58 -8.13
C HIS A 77 -5.38 -23.18 -8.40
N PRO A 78 -4.64 -22.23 -8.97
CA PRO A 78 -5.13 -20.88 -9.27
C PRO A 78 -6.47 -20.81 -10.00
N ALA A 79 -6.72 -21.73 -10.92
CA ALA A 79 -7.97 -21.78 -11.68
C ALA A 79 -9.21 -22.14 -10.83
N GLU A 80 -9.02 -22.78 -9.67
CA GLU A 80 -10.06 -23.22 -8.76
C GLU A 80 -10.35 -22.22 -7.64
N ARG A 81 -9.50 -21.18 -7.53
CA ARG A 81 -9.67 -20.07 -6.60
C ARG A 81 -10.55 -19.01 -7.24
N ASP A 82 -11.50 -18.47 -6.51
CA ASP A 82 -12.35 -17.36 -6.98
C ASP A 82 -11.63 -16.03 -6.78
N VAL A 83 -10.49 -15.87 -7.49
CA VAL A 83 -9.59 -14.73 -7.43
C VAL A 83 -9.34 -14.18 -8.83
N ALA A 84 -9.30 -12.86 -8.95
CA ALA A 84 -8.79 -12.18 -10.13
C ALA A 84 -7.50 -11.44 -9.76
N MET A 85 -6.48 -11.53 -10.62
CA MET A 85 -5.21 -10.85 -10.42
C MET A 85 -4.85 -9.99 -11.62
N VAL A 86 -4.43 -8.75 -11.34
CA VAL A 86 -3.82 -7.84 -12.31
C VAL A 86 -2.33 -7.75 -11.99
N PHE A 87 -1.51 -8.16 -12.94
CA PHE A 87 -0.05 -8.11 -12.84
C PHE A 87 0.50 -6.75 -13.23
N GLN A 88 1.66 -6.40 -12.73
CA GLN A 88 2.40 -5.16 -13.05
C GLN A 88 2.57 -4.96 -14.58
N SER A 89 2.79 -6.03 -15.35
CA SER A 89 2.94 -6.00 -16.83
C SER A 89 1.61 -6.03 -17.58
N TYR A 90 0.47 -5.98 -16.85
CA TYR A 90 -0.89 -6.16 -17.39
C TYR A 90 -1.16 -7.56 -17.99
N ALA A 91 -0.16 -8.29 -18.41
CA ALA A 91 -0.22 -9.65 -18.97
C ALA A 91 -1.34 -9.83 -20.03
N LEU A 92 -1.51 -8.84 -20.91
CA LEU A 92 -2.45 -8.92 -22.02
C LEU A 92 -1.92 -9.82 -23.13
N TYR A 93 -2.80 -10.60 -23.74
CA TYR A 93 -2.47 -11.41 -24.92
C TYR A 93 -2.31 -10.49 -26.15
N PRO A 94 -1.09 -10.34 -26.71
CA PRO A 94 -0.80 -9.32 -27.74
C PRO A 94 -1.48 -9.58 -29.08
N HIS A 95 -1.82 -10.83 -29.36
CA HIS A 95 -2.49 -11.25 -30.60
C HIS A 95 -4.02 -11.10 -30.55
N LEU A 96 -4.61 -10.96 -29.35
CA LEU A 96 -6.04 -10.78 -29.12
C LEU A 96 -6.41 -9.30 -29.09
N THR A 97 -7.63 -8.97 -29.53
CA THR A 97 -8.19 -7.62 -29.36
C THR A 97 -8.51 -7.33 -27.90
N ALA A 98 -8.83 -6.07 -27.54
CA ALA A 98 -9.26 -5.70 -26.19
C ALA A 98 -10.52 -6.49 -25.78
N ALA A 99 -11.52 -6.59 -26.66
CA ALA A 99 -12.71 -7.39 -26.39
C ALA A 99 -12.40 -8.86 -26.14
N GLN A 100 -11.52 -9.45 -26.94
CA GLN A 100 -11.09 -10.84 -26.78
C GLN A 100 -10.30 -11.05 -25.49
N ASN A 101 -9.40 -10.11 -25.12
CA ASN A 101 -8.68 -10.16 -23.84
C ASN A 101 -9.66 -10.17 -22.65
N ILE A 102 -10.67 -9.28 -22.66
CA ILE A 102 -11.68 -9.23 -21.60
C ILE A 102 -12.52 -10.52 -21.59
N ALA A 103 -12.85 -11.08 -22.76
CA ALA A 103 -13.66 -12.28 -22.89
C ALA A 103 -12.97 -13.57 -22.44
N VAL A 104 -11.61 -13.64 -22.38
CA VAL A 104 -10.87 -14.87 -22.07
C VAL A 104 -11.39 -15.60 -20.83
N PRO A 105 -11.56 -14.96 -19.65
CA PRO A 105 -12.00 -15.67 -18.46
C PRO A 105 -13.42 -16.25 -18.59
N LEU A 106 -14.34 -15.54 -19.23
CA LEU A 106 -15.69 -16.02 -19.46
C LEU A 106 -15.72 -17.16 -20.50
N THR A 107 -14.89 -17.04 -21.53
CA THR A 107 -14.73 -18.09 -22.56
C THR A 107 -14.24 -19.39 -21.94
N MET A 108 -13.27 -19.31 -21.02
CA MET A 108 -12.74 -20.50 -20.32
C MET A 108 -13.77 -21.11 -19.37
N ARG A 109 -14.63 -20.31 -18.75
CA ARG A 109 -15.64 -20.76 -17.77
C ARG A 109 -16.91 -21.30 -18.44
N ARG A 110 -17.39 -20.67 -19.53
CA ARG A 110 -18.72 -20.94 -20.13
C ARG A 110 -18.69 -21.82 -21.37
N LEU A 111 -17.55 -21.93 -22.05
CA LEU A 111 -17.41 -22.76 -23.25
C LEU A 111 -16.60 -24.02 -22.95
N SER A 112 -17.09 -25.18 -23.41
CA SER A 112 -16.36 -26.42 -23.37
C SER A 112 -15.11 -26.37 -24.27
N ALA A 113 -14.17 -27.32 -24.08
CA ALA A 113 -12.97 -27.41 -24.90
C ALA A 113 -13.30 -27.46 -26.39
N TRP A 114 -14.31 -28.23 -26.78
CA TRP A 114 -14.77 -28.36 -28.17
C TRP A 114 -15.38 -27.06 -28.72
N GLN A 115 -16.17 -26.34 -27.91
CA GLN A 115 -16.76 -25.04 -28.29
C GLN A 115 -15.71 -23.94 -28.45
N ARG A 116 -14.52 -24.09 -27.85
CA ARG A 116 -13.41 -23.15 -27.98
C ARG A 116 -12.56 -23.39 -29.24
N MET A 117 -12.73 -24.51 -29.92
CA MET A 117 -11.95 -24.80 -31.14
C MET A 117 -12.22 -23.75 -32.23
N PRO A 118 -11.15 -23.21 -32.85
CA PRO A 118 -11.29 -22.35 -34.01
C PRO A 118 -11.96 -23.13 -35.13
N LEU A 119 -12.82 -22.47 -35.95
CA LEU A 119 -13.58 -22.99 -37.10
C LEU A 119 -14.80 -23.86 -36.72
N LEU A 120 -14.68 -24.88 -35.87
CA LEU A 120 -15.76 -25.84 -35.58
C LEU A 120 -16.58 -25.47 -34.35
N GLY A 121 -15.95 -24.83 -33.36
CA GLY A 121 -16.58 -24.53 -32.06
C GLY A 121 -17.83 -23.65 -32.14
N GLY A 122 -17.91 -22.77 -33.16
CA GLY A 122 -19.09 -21.90 -33.40
C GLY A 122 -20.31 -22.63 -33.92
N LEU A 123 -20.16 -23.84 -34.47
CA LEU A 123 -21.24 -24.66 -35.01
C LEU A 123 -21.87 -25.57 -33.96
N LEU A 124 -21.22 -25.74 -32.79
CA LEU A 124 -21.70 -26.63 -31.75
C LEU A 124 -22.95 -26.06 -31.05
N PRO A 125 -23.88 -26.91 -30.61
CA PRO A 125 -25.08 -26.50 -29.91
C PRO A 125 -24.77 -25.59 -28.71
N GLY A 126 -25.57 -24.51 -28.57
CA GLY A 126 -25.39 -23.55 -27.46
C GLY A 126 -24.22 -22.56 -27.59
N SER A 127 -23.25 -22.81 -28.51
CA SER A 127 -22.06 -21.97 -28.66
C SER A 127 -22.39 -20.53 -29.04
N ARG A 128 -23.34 -20.33 -29.94
CA ARG A 128 -23.75 -18.97 -30.39
C ARG A 128 -24.39 -18.17 -29.27
N ALA A 129 -25.28 -18.77 -28.51
CA ALA A 129 -25.92 -18.12 -27.36
C ALA A 129 -24.91 -17.77 -26.27
N ALA A 130 -24.01 -18.70 -25.94
CA ALA A 130 -22.95 -18.45 -24.95
C ALA A 130 -21.98 -17.33 -25.39
N ARG A 131 -21.58 -17.29 -26.66
CA ARG A 131 -20.73 -16.21 -27.22
C ARG A 131 -21.44 -14.85 -27.22
N ALA A 132 -22.75 -14.82 -27.55
CA ALA A 132 -23.52 -13.60 -27.48
C ALA A 132 -23.63 -13.06 -26.05
N ALA A 133 -23.88 -13.93 -25.08
CA ALA A 133 -23.88 -13.57 -23.65
C ALA A 133 -22.52 -13.05 -23.18
N ILE A 134 -21.42 -13.70 -23.58
CA ILE A 134 -20.06 -13.22 -23.30
C ILE A 134 -19.84 -11.83 -23.89
N ALA A 135 -20.25 -11.59 -25.12
CA ALA A 135 -20.09 -10.28 -25.77
C ALA A 135 -20.91 -9.18 -25.06
N GLN A 136 -22.09 -9.49 -24.54
CA GLN A 136 -22.90 -8.58 -23.75
C GLN A 136 -22.21 -8.24 -22.42
N ASP A 137 -21.66 -9.23 -21.69
CA ASP A 137 -20.93 -9.00 -20.45
C ASP A 137 -19.66 -8.18 -20.69
N VAL A 138 -18.93 -8.44 -21.78
CA VAL A 138 -17.77 -7.63 -22.18
C VAL A 138 -18.18 -6.19 -22.43
N ALA A 139 -19.26 -5.92 -23.17
CA ALA A 139 -19.75 -4.58 -23.44
C ALA A 139 -20.14 -3.86 -22.14
N ARG A 140 -20.91 -4.54 -21.26
CA ARG A 140 -21.35 -4.01 -19.97
C ARG A 140 -20.18 -3.57 -19.08
N ILE A 141 -19.08 -4.32 -19.06
CA ILE A 141 -17.89 -3.97 -18.27
C ILE A 141 -17.03 -2.92 -18.98
N ALA A 142 -16.98 -2.94 -20.32
CA ALA A 142 -16.14 -2.02 -21.09
C ALA A 142 -16.71 -0.59 -21.15
N GLU A 143 -18.03 -0.42 -21.13
CA GLU A 143 -18.69 0.86 -21.25
C GLU A 143 -18.28 1.86 -20.17
N PRO A 144 -18.41 1.54 -18.85
CA PRO A 144 -18.03 2.45 -17.77
C PRO A 144 -16.53 2.73 -17.69
N LEU A 145 -15.70 1.94 -18.36
CA LEU A 145 -14.25 2.11 -18.45
C LEU A 145 -13.82 2.90 -19.71
N GLY A 146 -14.78 3.38 -20.51
CA GLY A 146 -14.50 4.10 -21.74
C GLY A 146 -13.80 3.25 -22.80
N LEU A 147 -13.96 1.92 -22.75
CA LEU A 147 -13.30 0.98 -23.66
C LEU A 147 -14.11 0.68 -24.93
N GLY A 148 -15.37 1.12 -25.02
CA GLY A 148 -16.26 0.83 -26.15
C GLY A 148 -15.59 1.03 -27.53
N PRO A 149 -15.04 2.23 -27.84
CA PRO A 149 -14.37 2.51 -29.11
C PRO A 149 -13.06 1.74 -29.33
N LEU A 150 -12.53 1.11 -28.28
CA LEU A 150 -11.21 0.46 -28.27
C LEU A 150 -11.31 -1.06 -28.35
N LEU A 151 -12.50 -1.63 -28.23
CA LEU A 151 -12.71 -3.09 -28.14
C LEU A 151 -12.13 -3.88 -29.32
N ALA A 152 -12.08 -3.30 -30.52
CA ALA A 152 -11.50 -3.93 -31.70
C ALA A 152 -9.96 -3.81 -31.80
N ARG A 153 -9.33 -2.95 -30.97
CA ARG A 153 -7.89 -2.72 -31.02
C ARG A 153 -7.11 -3.81 -30.31
N LYS A 154 -5.89 -4.08 -30.78
CA LYS A 154 -4.92 -4.96 -30.09
C LYS A 154 -4.10 -4.18 -29.06
N PRO A 155 -3.51 -4.84 -28.04
CA PRO A 155 -2.72 -4.17 -27.00
C PRO A 155 -1.62 -3.23 -27.50
N GLY A 156 -0.93 -3.58 -28.61
CA GLY A 156 0.08 -2.72 -29.22
C GLY A 156 -0.45 -1.39 -29.80
N GLN A 157 -1.77 -1.26 -29.99
CA GLN A 157 -2.44 -0.07 -30.49
C GLN A 157 -3.06 0.78 -29.36
N LEU A 158 -2.83 0.40 -28.10
CA LEU A 158 -3.39 1.03 -26.92
C LEU A 158 -2.30 1.77 -26.14
N SER A 159 -2.66 2.90 -25.52
CA SER A 159 -1.79 3.58 -24.56
C SER A 159 -1.61 2.74 -23.29
N GLY A 160 -0.68 3.11 -22.40
CA GLY A 160 -0.44 2.44 -21.13
C GLY A 160 -1.72 2.36 -20.26
N GLY A 161 -2.40 3.47 -20.05
CA GLY A 161 -3.65 3.52 -19.29
C GLY A 161 -4.79 2.75 -19.96
N GLN A 162 -4.88 2.75 -21.30
CA GLN A 162 -5.87 1.93 -22.01
C GLN A 162 -5.61 0.43 -21.83
N ARG A 163 -4.35 -0.01 -21.90
CA ARG A 163 -3.96 -1.40 -21.62
C ARG A 163 -4.32 -1.80 -20.19
N GLN A 164 -4.07 -0.92 -19.24
CA GLN A 164 -4.44 -1.15 -17.84
C GLN A 164 -5.95 -1.32 -17.67
N ARG A 165 -6.77 -0.42 -18.23
CA ARG A 165 -8.24 -0.55 -18.18
C ARG A 165 -8.72 -1.87 -18.80
N VAL A 166 -8.11 -2.34 -19.88
CA VAL A 166 -8.41 -3.67 -20.47
C VAL A 166 -8.05 -4.79 -19.50
N ALA A 167 -6.90 -4.70 -18.79
CA ALA A 167 -6.49 -5.69 -17.79
C ALA A 167 -7.44 -5.71 -16.59
N LEU A 168 -7.86 -4.53 -16.11
CA LEU A 168 -8.86 -4.39 -15.05
C LEU A 168 -10.22 -4.98 -15.50
N ALA A 169 -10.71 -4.62 -16.69
CA ALA A 169 -11.94 -5.18 -17.24
C ALA A 169 -11.91 -6.70 -17.34
N ARG A 170 -10.78 -7.27 -17.80
CA ARG A 170 -10.56 -8.72 -17.85
C ARG A 170 -10.61 -9.38 -16.47
N ALA A 171 -10.06 -8.71 -15.47
CA ALA A 171 -10.05 -9.22 -14.10
C ALA A 171 -11.46 -9.22 -13.47
N VAL A 172 -12.21 -8.14 -13.61
CA VAL A 172 -13.51 -7.97 -12.95
C VAL A 172 -14.68 -8.62 -13.68
N VAL A 173 -14.55 -8.98 -14.97
CA VAL A 173 -15.63 -9.58 -15.74
C VAL A 173 -16.14 -10.92 -15.17
N ARG A 174 -15.36 -11.56 -14.29
CA ARG A 174 -15.72 -12.79 -13.58
C ARG A 174 -16.49 -12.55 -12.29
N GLU A 175 -16.57 -11.30 -11.82
CA GLU A 175 -17.13 -10.97 -10.49
C GLU A 175 -16.46 -11.80 -9.37
N PRO A 176 -15.12 -11.66 -9.19
CA PRO A 176 -14.35 -12.50 -8.27
C PRO A 176 -14.68 -12.16 -6.80
N ALA A 177 -14.52 -13.14 -5.89
CA ALA A 177 -14.62 -12.91 -4.45
C ALA A 177 -13.44 -12.11 -3.90
N ALA A 178 -12.24 -12.28 -4.47
CA ALA A 178 -11.04 -11.51 -4.13
C ALA A 178 -10.40 -10.90 -5.39
N PHE A 179 -9.98 -9.63 -5.27
CA PHE A 179 -9.36 -8.85 -6.35
C PHE A 179 -7.95 -8.43 -5.95
N LEU A 180 -6.95 -8.95 -6.64
CA LEU A 180 -5.53 -8.74 -6.36
C LEU A 180 -4.90 -7.83 -7.42
N LEU A 181 -4.26 -6.74 -6.98
CA LEU A 181 -3.64 -5.74 -7.85
C LEU A 181 -2.15 -5.61 -7.50
N ASP A 182 -1.25 -6.09 -8.36
CA ASP A 182 0.20 -6.07 -8.13
C ASP A 182 0.85 -4.89 -8.86
N GLU A 183 1.12 -3.80 -8.14
CA GLU A 183 1.71 -2.55 -8.63
C GLU A 183 1.12 -2.04 -9.95
N PRO A 184 -0.21 -1.93 -10.07
CA PRO A 184 -0.85 -1.70 -11.35
C PRO A 184 -0.55 -0.32 -11.96
N LEU A 185 -0.06 0.65 -11.16
CA LEU A 185 0.23 2.02 -11.61
C LEU A 185 1.71 2.29 -11.86
N SER A 186 2.60 1.33 -11.60
CA SER A 186 4.05 1.53 -11.68
C SER A 186 4.56 1.96 -13.06
N ASN A 187 3.89 1.53 -14.13
CA ASN A 187 4.27 1.79 -15.53
C ASN A 187 3.59 3.03 -16.13
N LEU A 188 2.93 3.88 -15.31
CA LEU A 188 2.25 5.09 -15.78
C LEU A 188 3.02 6.36 -15.38
N ASP A 189 2.86 7.41 -16.20
CA ASP A 189 3.31 8.74 -15.85
C ASP A 189 2.51 9.34 -14.68
N ALA A 190 3.04 10.40 -14.05
CA ALA A 190 2.48 10.98 -12.84
C ALA A 190 1.04 11.51 -13.04
N ALA A 191 0.75 12.15 -14.17
CA ALA A 191 -0.57 12.73 -14.44
C ALA A 191 -1.63 11.62 -14.63
N LEU A 192 -1.27 10.57 -15.37
CA LEU A 192 -2.15 9.44 -15.61
C LEU A 192 -2.38 8.60 -14.34
N ARG A 193 -1.38 8.52 -13.43
CA ARG A 193 -1.55 7.84 -12.12
C ARG A 193 -2.69 8.46 -11.31
N VAL A 194 -2.76 9.78 -11.23
CA VAL A 194 -3.80 10.47 -10.45
C VAL A 194 -5.21 10.11 -10.94
N THR A 195 -5.41 10.12 -12.26
CA THR A 195 -6.70 9.78 -12.85
C THR A 195 -7.03 8.30 -12.63
N THR A 196 -6.06 7.41 -12.86
CA THR A 196 -6.25 5.97 -12.79
C THR A 196 -6.47 5.46 -11.35
N ARG A 197 -5.91 6.13 -10.33
CA ARG A 197 -6.23 5.85 -8.91
C ARG A 197 -7.75 5.93 -8.67
N ARG A 198 -8.39 7.00 -9.12
CA ARG A 198 -9.85 7.17 -8.97
C ARG A 198 -10.62 6.07 -9.69
N GLU A 199 -10.22 5.73 -10.91
CA GLU A 199 -10.83 4.65 -11.69
C GLU A 199 -10.75 3.30 -10.99
N ILE A 200 -9.59 2.95 -10.38
CA ILE A 200 -9.43 1.70 -9.63
C ILE A 200 -10.37 1.65 -8.41
N VAL A 201 -10.48 2.75 -7.66
CA VAL A 201 -11.40 2.83 -6.50
C VAL A 201 -12.86 2.70 -6.95
N GLU A 202 -13.24 3.32 -8.07
CA GLU A 202 -14.59 3.17 -8.63
C GLU A 202 -14.88 1.73 -9.07
N ILE A 203 -13.93 1.08 -9.73
CA ILE A 203 -14.05 -0.34 -10.14
C ILE A 203 -14.21 -1.22 -8.90
N HIS A 204 -13.35 -1.03 -7.88
CA HIS A 204 -13.43 -1.75 -6.63
C HIS A 204 -14.84 -1.64 -6.00
N ARG A 205 -15.36 -0.41 -5.86
CA ARG A 205 -16.69 -0.16 -5.29
C ARG A 205 -17.82 -0.84 -6.07
N ARG A 206 -17.71 -0.92 -7.39
CA ARG A 206 -18.70 -1.59 -8.25
C ARG A 206 -18.64 -3.10 -8.14
N VAL A 207 -17.44 -3.66 -8.00
CA VAL A 207 -17.22 -5.11 -7.89
C VAL A 207 -17.61 -5.62 -6.50
N GLY A 208 -17.35 -4.82 -5.46
CA GLY A 208 -17.64 -5.19 -4.06
C GLY A 208 -16.87 -6.43 -3.57
N ALA A 209 -15.75 -6.77 -4.21
CA ALA A 209 -14.87 -7.85 -3.83
C ALA A 209 -13.88 -7.40 -2.73
N ALA A 210 -13.34 -8.35 -1.96
CA ALA A 210 -12.21 -8.10 -1.10
C ALA A 210 -10.99 -7.73 -1.96
N THR A 211 -10.47 -6.51 -1.84
CA THR A 211 -9.39 -6.02 -2.70
C THR A 211 -8.09 -5.89 -1.95
N LEU A 212 -7.04 -6.57 -2.44
CA LEU A 212 -5.66 -6.41 -1.96
C LEU A 212 -4.82 -5.73 -3.04
N TYR A 213 -4.34 -4.53 -2.72
CA TYR A 213 -3.56 -3.67 -3.61
C TYR A 213 -2.12 -3.59 -3.15
N VAL A 214 -1.18 -4.08 -3.95
CA VAL A 214 0.26 -3.99 -3.66
C VAL A 214 0.82 -2.73 -4.30
N THR A 215 1.56 -1.97 -3.51
CA THR A 215 2.29 -0.79 -3.98
C THR A 215 3.55 -0.54 -3.14
N HIS A 216 4.47 0.22 -3.69
CA HIS A 216 5.56 0.86 -2.95
C HIS A 216 5.34 2.38 -2.82
N ASP A 217 4.30 2.92 -3.46
CA ASP A 217 3.92 4.35 -3.39
C ASP A 217 3.00 4.58 -2.18
N GLN A 218 3.52 5.36 -1.22
CA GLN A 218 2.78 5.70 0.00
C GLN A 218 1.52 6.52 -0.29
N SER A 219 1.58 7.41 -1.30
CA SER A 219 0.44 8.24 -1.66
C SER A 219 -0.72 7.40 -2.19
N GLU A 220 -0.44 6.31 -2.92
CA GLU A 220 -1.45 5.37 -3.36
C GLU A 220 -2.11 4.69 -2.16
N ALA A 221 -1.29 4.10 -1.28
CA ALA A 221 -1.77 3.37 -0.10
C ALA A 221 -2.62 4.27 0.82
N LEU A 222 -2.13 5.47 1.13
CA LEU A 222 -2.79 6.38 2.06
C LEU A 222 -4.07 7.05 1.50
N THR A 223 -4.22 7.14 0.16
CA THR A 223 -5.37 7.81 -0.46
C THR A 223 -6.46 6.88 -0.96
N MET A 224 -6.13 5.61 -1.21
CA MET A 224 -7.07 4.66 -1.83
C MET A 224 -7.62 3.63 -0.86
N ALA A 225 -6.85 3.29 0.20
CA ALA A 225 -7.15 2.14 1.03
C ALA A 225 -7.99 2.50 2.26
N ASP A 226 -8.87 1.59 2.64
CA ASP A 226 -9.57 1.62 3.93
C ASP A 226 -8.61 1.25 5.07
N ARG A 227 -7.70 0.29 4.82
CA ARG A 227 -6.62 -0.10 5.73
C ARG A 227 -5.33 -0.35 4.99
N VAL A 228 -4.20 -0.10 5.65
CA VAL A 228 -2.85 -0.32 5.12
C VAL A 228 -2.12 -1.36 5.96
N ALA A 229 -1.58 -2.38 5.31
CA ALA A 229 -0.65 -3.33 5.91
C ALA A 229 0.79 -2.90 5.53
N VAL A 230 1.57 -2.45 6.50
CA VAL A 230 2.98 -2.09 6.29
C VAL A 230 3.83 -3.33 6.46
N MET A 231 4.46 -3.78 5.37
CA MET A 231 5.28 -5.00 5.34
C MET A 231 6.76 -4.67 5.20
N GLN A 232 7.60 -5.30 6.04
CA GLN A 232 9.06 -5.21 5.95
C GLN A 232 9.70 -6.53 6.31
N ALA A 233 10.73 -6.93 5.58
CA ALA A 233 11.52 -8.15 5.84
C ALA A 233 10.68 -9.42 6.03
N GLY A 234 9.58 -9.57 5.30
CA GLY A 234 8.71 -10.74 5.36
C GLY A 234 7.66 -10.71 6.47
N GLU A 235 7.52 -9.61 7.21
CA GLU A 235 6.59 -9.46 8.33
C GLU A 235 5.65 -8.27 8.11
N ILE A 236 4.42 -8.34 8.58
CA ILE A 236 3.52 -7.19 8.70
C ILE A 236 3.80 -6.51 10.04
N LEU A 237 4.34 -5.28 9.98
CA LEU A 237 4.70 -4.50 11.16
C LEU A 237 3.48 -3.82 11.80
N GLN A 238 2.58 -3.32 10.96
CA GLN A 238 1.34 -2.65 11.39
C GLN A 238 0.26 -2.83 10.32
N PHE A 239 -0.99 -3.00 10.76
CA PHE A 239 -2.14 -3.12 9.89
C PHE A 239 -3.30 -2.32 10.49
N ALA A 240 -3.56 -1.14 9.92
CA ALA A 240 -4.49 -0.14 10.49
C ALA A 240 -5.01 0.82 9.40
N PRO A 241 -6.00 1.68 9.70
CA PRO A 241 -6.39 2.77 8.82
C PRO A 241 -5.22 3.70 8.47
N PRO A 242 -5.23 4.35 7.29
CA PRO A 242 -4.14 5.22 6.84
C PRO A 242 -3.73 6.31 7.85
N GLU A 243 -4.69 6.94 8.49
CA GLU A 243 -4.44 7.99 9.48
C GLU A 243 -3.71 7.46 10.70
N GLU A 244 -4.08 6.28 11.20
CA GLU A 244 -3.42 5.62 12.33
C GLU A 244 -1.98 5.21 11.98
N ILE A 245 -1.75 4.64 10.78
CA ILE A 245 -0.40 4.31 10.28
C ILE A 245 0.51 5.54 10.29
N TYR A 246 -0.02 6.70 9.91
CA TYR A 246 0.75 7.94 9.85
C TYR A 246 0.98 8.58 11.22
N ARG A 247 -0.08 8.71 12.03
CA ARG A 247 -0.05 9.42 13.31
C ARG A 247 0.42 8.59 14.48
N GLU A 248 0.11 7.28 14.45
CA GLU A 248 0.35 6.36 15.56
C GLU A 248 1.14 5.11 15.12
N PRO A 249 2.32 5.28 14.50
CA PRO A 249 3.14 4.14 14.13
C PRO A 249 3.57 3.37 15.40
N VAL A 250 3.35 2.05 15.40
CA VAL A 250 3.68 1.18 16.54
C VAL A 250 5.15 0.80 16.60
N ASP A 251 5.90 1.05 15.53
CA ASP A 251 7.29 0.68 15.35
C ASP A 251 8.03 1.82 14.63
N LEU A 252 9.26 2.11 15.03
CA LEU A 252 10.10 3.13 14.40
C LEU A 252 10.35 2.86 12.92
N ARG A 253 10.38 1.58 12.52
CA ARG A 253 10.52 1.20 11.10
C ARG A 253 9.31 1.69 10.28
N VAL A 254 8.10 1.59 10.84
CA VAL A 254 6.88 2.15 10.21
C VAL A 254 6.97 3.66 10.15
N ALA A 255 7.31 4.34 11.27
CA ALA A 255 7.46 5.79 11.33
C ALA A 255 8.46 6.32 10.28
N ARG A 256 9.61 5.65 10.12
CA ARG A 256 10.66 6.00 9.13
C ARG A 256 10.27 5.72 7.70
N PHE A 257 9.43 4.71 7.49
CA PHE A 257 9.01 4.32 6.15
C PHE A 257 7.87 5.19 5.64
N ILE A 258 6.95 5.64 6.51
CA ILE A 258 5.76 6.43 6.14
C ILE A 258 6.05 7.92 6.26
N GLY A 259 5.74 8.67 5.20
CA GLY A 259 5.92 10.11 5.09
C GLY A 259 7.01 10.52 4.10
N SER A 260 6.76 11.62 3.39
CA SER A 260 7.71 12.27 2.48
C SER A 260 7.61 13.78 2.69
N PRO A 261 8.68 14.38 3.23
CA PRO A 261 9.97 13.82 3.66
C PRO A 261 9.86 12.83 4.83
N ARG A 262 10.94 12.08 5.08
CA ARG A 262 10.99 11.12 6.21
C ARG A 262 10.90 11.84 7.55
N ILE A 263 10.38 11.14 8.54
CA ILE A 263 10.33 11.62 9.93
C ILE A 263 11.74 11.91 10.46
N ASN A 264 11.91 13.00 11.18
CA ASN A 264 13.13 13.34 11.89
C ASN A 264 13.32 12.42 13.09
N VAL A 265 14.53 11.98 13.32
CA VAL A 265 14.86 11.04 14.39
C VAL A 265 16.02 11.59 15.21
N LEU A 266 15.80 11.73 16.51
CA LEU A 266 16.72 12.31 17.49
C LEU A 266 16.95 11.32 18.63
N GLU A 267 18.19 11.20 19.09
CA GLU A 267 18.50 10.47 20.31
C GLU A 267 18.11 11.31 21.52
N ALA A 268 17.40 10.71 22.44
CA ALA A 268 16.94 11.34 23.67
C ALA A 268 17.15 10.38 24.86
N VAL A 269 17.19 10.92 26.06
CA VAL A 269 17.35 10.15 27.28
C VAL A 269 16.27 10.57 28.28
N ALA A 270 15.57 9.61 28.86
CA ALA A 270 14.70 9.85 30.00
C ALA A 270 15.47 9.58 31.29
N ASP A 271 15.41 10.51 32.26
CA ASP A 271 15.96 10.34 33.59
C ASP A 271 15.08 9.44 34.47
N ASP A 272 15.51 9.22 35.73
CA ASP A 272 14.78 8.36 36.67
C ASP A 272 13.38 8.87 37.02
N GLN A 273 13.10 10.16 36.78
CA GLN A 273 11.78 10.75 36.94
C GLN A 273 10.93 10.72 35.63
N GLY A 274 11.49 10.16 34.57
CA GLY A 274 10.88 10.10 33.26
C GLY A 274 11.00 11.39 32.44
N GLN A 275 11.66 12.44 32.96
CA GLN A 275 11.87 13.69 32.22
C GLN A 275 12.75 13.42 31.00
N LEU A 276 12.30 13.81 29.81
CA LEU A 276 13.05 13.61 28.58
C LEU A 276 14.09 14.74 28.37
N TRP A 277 15.30 14.35 28.01
CA TRP A 277 16.42 15.21 27.70
C TRP A 277 16.87 15.03 26.26
N LEU A 278 17.03 16.14 25.54
CA LEU A 278 17.52 16.20 24.18
C LEU A 278 18.69 17.20 24.10
N GLU A 279 19.85 16.78 23.61
CA GLU A 279 21.06 17.62 23.53
C GLU A 279 21.35 18.35 24.87
N GLY A 280 21.19 17.67 26.00
CA GLY A 280 21.44 18.22 27.34
C GLY A 280 20.39 19.21 27.86
N ARG A 281 19.27 19.42 27.16
CA ARG A 281 18.17 20.28 27.58
C ARG A 281 16.91 19.46 27.83
N ALA A 282 16.20 19.78 28.90
CA ALA A 282 14.89 19.18 29.19
C ALA A 282 13.87 19.60 28.13
N VAL A 283 13.11 18.65 27.61
CA VAL A 283 11.94 18.87 26.73
C VAL A 283 10.64 18.58 27.51
N PRO A 284 9.51 19.21 27.19
CA PRO A 284 8.27 19.06 27.94
C PRO A 284 7.55 17.73 27.66
N LEU A 285 8.29 16.63 27.73
CA LEU A 285 7.83 15.26 27.54
C LEU A 285 8.37 14.38 28.67
N HIS A 286 7.52 13.46 29.14
CA HIS A 286 7.88 12.44 30.10
C HIS A 286 7.66 11.05 29.50
N ALA A 287 8.65 10.19 29.65
CA ALA A 287 8.57 8.79 29.25
C ALA A 287 8.12 7.93 30.44
N ALA A 288 7.43 6.84 30.15
CA ALA A 288 6.97 5.90 31.16
C ALA A 288 8.11 5.13 31.85
N LYS A 289 9.31 5.10 31.24
CA LYS A 289 10.49 4.40 31.78
C LYS A 289 11.77 5.21 31.50
N PRO A 290 12.73 5.22 32.45
CA PRO A 290 14.03 5.85 32.22
C PRO A 290 14.87 5.09 31.19
N GLY A 291 15.85 5.78 30.60
CA GLY A 291 16.83 5.20 29.69
C GLY A 291 16.88 5.84 28.32
N PRO A 292 17.65 5.25 27.39
CA PRO A 292 17.79 5.76 26.03
C PRO A 292 16.51 5.56 25.24
N LEU A 293 16.08 6.61 24.54
CA LEU A 293 14.88 6.66 23.73
C LEU A 293 15.19 7.31 22.38
N THR A 294 14.33 7.05 21.43
CA THR A 294 14.32 7.75 20.15
C THR A 294 13.12 8.68 20.10
N LEU A 295 13.38 9.98 19.95
CA LEU A 295 12.37 11.00 19.70
C LEU A 295 12.22 11.14 18.19
N ALA A 296 11.00 11.01 17.68
CA ALA A 296 10.70 11.15 16.27
C ALA A 296 9.67 12.27 16.05
N ILE A 297 9.94 13.17 15.08
CA ILE A 297 9.13 14.37 14.82
C ILE A 297 8.94 14.49 13.31
N ARG A 298 7.70 14.68 12.86
CA ARG A 298 7.42 14.89 11.44
C ARG A 298 8.00 16.23 10.97
N PRO A 299 8.46 16.36 9.71
CA PRO A 299 8.99 17.63 9.17
C PRO A 299 8.04 18.83 9.29
N GLU A 300 6.74 18.58 9.17
CA GLU A 300 5.67 19.57 9.33
C GLU A 300 5.34 19.94 10.77
N ASP A 301 5.76 19.14 11.73
CA ASP A 301 5.57 19.38 13.18
C ASP A 301 6.78 20.09 13.81
N LEU A 302 7.89 20.25 13.07
CA LEU A 302 8.96 21.17 13.42
C LEU A 302 8.55 22.61 13.09
N ARG A 303 8.98 23.56 13.93
CA ARG A 303 8.73 24.99 13.74
C ARG A 303 9.91 25.83 14.17
N LEU A 304 9.97 27.06 13.69
CA LEU A 304 10.89 28.05 14.24
C LEU A 304 10.41 28.48 15.63
N ASP A 305 11.33 28.49 16.60
CA ASP A 305 11.05 28.83 18.00
C ASP A 305 12.24 29.56 18.61
N ALA A 306 12.04 30.78 19.07
CA ALA A 306 13.11 31.61 19.65
C ALA A 306 13.81 30.95 20.86
N GLN A 307 13.13 30.07 21.58
CA GLN A 307 13.66 29.29 22.69
C GLN A 307 14.05 27.86 22.30
N GLY A 308 13.96 27.54 21.01
CA GLY A 308 14.23 26.20 20.48
C GLY A 308 15.70 25.78 20.49
N PHE A 309 15.97 24.62 19.93
CA PHE A 309 17.30 24.04 19.72
C PHE A 309 18.01 24.72 18.55
N GLU A 310 19.28 25.06 18.70
CA GLU A 310 20.07 25.64 17.62
C GLU A 310 20.48 24.58 16.62
N ALA A 311 20.00 24.72 15.39
CA ALA A 311 20.32 23.84 14.27
C ALA A 311 20.94 24.66 13.13
N ARG A 312 21.97 24.12 12.51
CA ARG A 312 22.66 24.76 11.38
C ARG A 312 22.04 24.32 10.07
N VAL A 313 21.70 25.27 9.20
CA VAL A 313 21.20 25.01 7.85
C VAL A 313 22.31 24.42 6.99
N GLU A 314 22.09 23.25 6.41
CA GLU A 314 22.96 22.61 5.43
C GLU A 314 22.60 23.05 4.00
N HIS A 315 21.32 22.98 3.63
CA HIS A 315 20.76 23.53 2.39
C HIS A 315 19.24 23.68 2.48
N ALA A 316 18.65 24.37 1.52
CA ALA A 316 17.21 24.52 1.40
C ALA A 316 16.75 24.22 -0.05
N GLU A 317 15.62 23.55 -0.19
CA GLU A 317 14.98 23.19 -1.45
C GLU A 317 13.64 23.91 -1.56
N PHE A 318 13.43 24.67 -2.66
CA PHE A 318 12.15 25.28 -2.96
C PHE A 318 11.31 24.34 -3.83
N LEU A 319 10.13 23.95 -3.36
CA LEU A 319 9.24 23.01 -4.03
C LEU A 319 7.93 23.66 -4.56
N GLY A 320 7.90 24.99 -4.60
CA GLY A 320 6.76 25.75 -5.11
C GLY A 320 5.81 26.20 -4.01
N ASP A 321 5.07 25.29 -3.40
CA ASP A 321 4.10 25.54 -2.32
C ASP A 321 4.74 25.56 -0.92
N HIS A 322 5.93 24.97 -0.77
CA HIS A 322 6.69 24.93 0.48
C HIS A 322 8.20 24.84 0.20
N ALA A 323 9.00 25.02 1.25
CA ALA A 323 10.42 24.77 1.25
C ALA A 323 10.78 23.61 2.18
N LEU A 324 11.78 22.82 1.83
CA LEU A 324 12.43 21.85 2.72
C LEU A 324 13.77 22.41 3.14
N VAL A 325 13.94 22.63 4.44
CA VAL A 325 15.20 23.10 5.00
C VAL A 325 15.87 21.94 5.70
N HIS A 326 17.04 21.55 5.21
CA HIS A 326 17.89 20.51 5.76
C HIS A 326 18.81 21.15 6.80
N LEU A 327 18.77 20.64 8.02
CA LEU A 327 19.47 21.20 9.15
C LEU A 327 20.26 20.12 9.91
N ARG A 328 21.25 20.56 10.66
CA ARG A 328 22.06 19.75 11.56
C ARG A 328 21.88 20.22 13.01
N LEU A 329 21.42 19.31 13.88
CA LEU A 329 21.35 19.49 15.32
C LEU A 329 22.27 18.45 15.97
N GLY A 330 23.41 18.88 16.51
CA GLY A 330 24.43 17.93 16.97
C GLY A 330 24.87 16.99 15.85
N GLN A 331 24.64 15.70 16.04
CA GLN A 331 24.90 14.67 15.02
C GLN A 331 23.65 14.34 14.16
N ALA A 332 22.47 14.81 14.54
CA ALA A 332 21.23 14.49 13.87
C ALA A 332 21.00 15.37 12.64
N ALA A 333 20.64 14.74 11.53
CA ALA A 333 20.13 15.43 10.34
C ALA A 333 18.62 15.60 10.47
N LEU A 334 18.13 16.82 10.28
CA LEU A 334 16.72 17.19 10.38
C LEU A 334 16.22 17.80 9.07
N ILE A 335 14.94 17.65 8.82
CA ILE A 335 14.23 18.32 7.73
C ILE A 335 13.07 19.09 8.34
N LEU A 336 13.04 20.40 8.09
CA LEU A 336 11.93 21.27 8.41
C LEU A 336 11.12 21.52 7.14
N ARG A 337 9.83 21.25 7.18
CA ARG A 337 8.90 21.70 6.14
C ARG A 337 8.41 23.10 6.50
N ALA A 338 8.86 24.08 5.76
CA ALA A 338 8.61 25.50 6.01
C ALA A 338 7.73 26.12 4.92
N PRO A 339 7.08 27.25 5.17
CA PRO A 339 6.42 28.05 4.15
C PRO A 339 7.39 28.41 3.00
N ALA A 340 6.85 28.56 1.79
CA ALA A 340 7.65 28.79 0.58
C ALA A 340 8.48 30.10 0.59
N ASP A 341 8.07 31.07 1.39
CA ASP A 341 8.73 32.37 1.56
C ASP A 341 9.86 32.37 2.61
N LEU A 342 10.09 31.25 3.30
CA LEU A 342 11.22 31.12 4.20
C LEU A 342 12.52 30.99 3.41
N HIS A 343 13.36 32.01 3.49
CA HIS A 343 14.68 32.03 2.87
C HIS A 343 15.75 31.61 3.88
N ALA A 344 16.14 30.33 3.86
CA ALA A 344 17.21 29.79 4.67
C ALA A 344 18.52 29.77 3.90
N ARG A 345 19.62 30.28 4.50
CA ARG A 345 20.94 30.30 3.90
C ARG A 345 21.83 29.20 4.50
N THR A 346 22.59 28.54 3.65
CA THR A 346 23.58 27.55 4.11
C THR A 346 24.53 28.18 5.15
N GLY A 347 24.72 27.48 6.26
CA GLY A 347 25.54 27.92 7.39
C GLY A 347 24.78 28.77 8.42
N GLU A 348 23.60 29.26 8.12
CA GLU A 348 22.74 29.99 9.04
C GLU A 348 22.33 29.09 10.24
N VAL A 349 22.22 29.69 11.44
CA VAL A 349 21.72 29.01 12.63
C VAL A 349 20.27 29.37 12.84
N MET A 350 19.41 28.38 12.87
CA MET A 350 17.98 28.52 13.15
C MET A 350 17.66 27.84 14.47
N ARG A 351 16.72 28.39 15.22
CA ARG A 351 16.21 27.78 16.45
C ARG A 351 14.92 27.04 16.16
N LEU A 352 14.89 25.74 16.47
CA LEU A 352 13.81 24.84 16.19
C LEU A 352 13.12 24.37 17.46
N GLY A 353 11.79 24.42 17.43
CA GLY A 353 10.92 23.80 18.43
C GLY A 353 9.99 22.79 17.76
N PHE A 354 9.23 22.10 18.56
CA PHE A 354 8.19 21.17 18.09
C PHE A 354 7.01 21.14 19.07
N ASP A 355 5.86 20.66 18.63
CA ASP A 355 4.70 20.39 19.47
C ASP A 355 4.89 19.05 20.20
N PRO A 356 5.01 19.03 21.53
CA PRO A 356 5.17 17.79 22.28
C PRO A 356 4.03 16.79 22.07
N THR A 357 2.82 17.25 21.76
CA THR A 357 1.66 16.37 21.54
C THR A 357 1.79 15.54 20.29
N ARG A 358 2.60 15.98 19.32
CA ARG A 358 2.82 15.34 18.03
C ARG A 358 4.13 14.56 17.93
N ALA A 359 4.96 14.70 18.96
CA ALA A 359 6.21 13.97 19.04
C ALA A 359 5.97 12.50 19.41
N LEU A 360 6.74 11.61 18.79
CA LEU A 360 6.64 10.17 18.96
C LEU A 360 7.86 9.66 19.71
N LEU A 361 7.67 8.81 20.72
CA LEU A 361 8.77 8.17 21.44
C LEU A 361 8.84 6.68 21.13
N PHE A 362 10.06 6.19 20.92
CA PHE A 362 10.35 4.78 20.70
C PHE A 362 11.46 4.31 21.64
N GLY A 363 11.31 3.08 22.15
CA GLY A 363 12.32 2.42 22.96
C GLY A 363 13.53 1.96 22.14
N ALA A 364 14.53 1.43 22.81
CA ALA A 364 15.72 0.84 22.17
C ALA A 364 15.37 -0.36 21.26
N ASP A 365 14.23 -1.02 21.50
CA ASP A 365 13.69 -2.10 20.67
C ASP A 365 12.93 -1.59 19.43
N GLY A 366 12.83 -0.28 19.25
CA GLY A 366 12.08 0.36 18.18
C GLY A 366 10.55 0.38 18.38
N ARG A 367 10.04 -0.13 19.51
CA ARG A 367 8.60 -0.12 19.79
C ARG A 367 8.16 1.22 20.35
N ARG A 368 6.91 1.57 20.01
CA ARG A 368 6.29 2.81 20.52
C ARG A 368 6.22 2.80 22.04
N VAL A 369 6.63 3.93 22.66
CA VAL A 369 6.55 4.18 24.11
C VAL A 369 5.53 5.29 24.35
N ALA A 370 4.70 5.12 25.37
CA ALA A 370 3.77 6.16 25.78
C ALA A 370 4.54 7.39 26.30
N ALA A 371 4.16 8.57 25.81
CA ALA A 371 4.64 9.86 26.28
C ALA A 371 3.51 10.58 27.00
N HIS A 372 3.83 11.23 28.12
CA HIS A 372 2.91 12.10 28.83
C HIS A 372 3.46 13.52 28.83
N GLN A 373 2.57 14.52 28.68
CA GLN A 373 2.96 15.90 28.93
C GLN A 373 2.97 16.18 30.42
N ARG A 374 3.92 16.96 30.87
CA ARG A 374 3.84 17.57 32.19
C ARG A 374 2.78 18.68 32.09
N GLU A 375 1.71 18.60 32.91
CA GLU A 375 0.90 19.78 33.14
C GLU A 375 1.83 20.90 33.63
N PRO A 376 1.76 22.12 33.05
CA PRO A 376 2.51 23.23 33.57
C PRO A 376 2.11 23.39 35.04
N ALA A 377 3.08 23.36 35.95
CA ALA A 377 2.84 23.63 37.36
C ALA A 377 2.06 24.96 37.41
N ARG A 378 0.83 24.91 37.91
CA ARG A 378 0.05 26.13 38.18
C ARG A 378 0.85 26.95 39.18
N ALA A 379 1.40 28.08 38.70
CA ALA A 379 2.09 29.06 39.51
C ALA A 379 1.08 29.82 40.38
#